data_8259d2a3e8d0435ecf7b1574cc650ed8
#
_entry.id   8259d2a3e8d0435ecf7b1574cc650ed8
#
_cell.length_a   1.000
_cell.length_b   1.000
_cell.length_c   1.000
_cell.angle_alpha   90.00
_cell.angle_beta   90.00
_cell.angle_gamma   90.00
#
_symmetry.space_group_name_H-M   'P 1'
#
loop_
_entity.id
_entity.type
_entity.pdbx_description
1 polymer ?
#
loop_
_entity_poly.entity_id
_entity_poly.type
_entity_poly.pdbx_seq_one_letter_code
_entity_poly.pdbx_strand_id
1 'polypeptide(L)'
;LFRVSHLPMEQGKMYLGLEDDEMIYAHGDLNDRLDVLQIPVEGTFVYENYHIYDVICLAAGSLLSVVPVLDRNNNFVGSITLTDILRHLDTLLCVDQPGGILVLEVNRIDYSLAEVAQIVEYNEARVLSCYVSGNRDSQQLQITLKINTLNVDPILDTFIRYGYTVKNSFVTGEEEQDSLRERYGLLMKYLEL
;
A
#
# COMPACT_ATOMS: atom_id res chain seq x y z
N LEU A 1 -8.48 19.82 8.85
CA LEU A 1 -9.32 20.05 7.66
C LEU A 1 -8.86 19.07 6.58
N PHE A 2 -9.70 18.10 6.24
CA PHE A 2 -9.45 17.21 5.11
C PHE A 2 -9.73 18.02 3.83
N ARG A 3 -8.71 18.20 2.98
CA ARG A 3 -8.91 18.73 1.62
C ARG A 3 -9.27 17.55 0.72
N VAL A 4 -10.54 17.42 0.43
CA VAL A 4 -11.07 16.48 -0.56
C VAL A 4 -11.67 17.29 -1.71
N SER A 5 -11.48 16.86 -2.94
CA SER A 5 -12.08 17.48 -4.14
C SER A 5 -13.43 16.88 -4.50
N HIS A 6 -13.85 15.82 -3.84
CA HIS A 6 -15.15 15.18 -4.07
C HIS A 6 -15.96 15.19 -2.77
N LEU A 7 -17.24 15.54 -2.84
CA LEU A 7 -18.15 15.63 -1.71
C LEU A 7 -19.32 14.66 -1.91
N PRO A 8 -19.50 13.67 -1.01
CA PRO A 8 -20.70 12.83 -1.00
C PRO A 8 -21.93 13.65 -0.65
N MET A 9 -22.98 13.50 -1.45
CA MET A 9 -24.25 14.17 -1.25
C MET A 9 -25.27 13.19 -0.68
N GLU A 10 -25.96 13.59 0.39
CA GLU A 10 -27.01 12.80 1.00
C GLU A 10 -28.26 13.62 1.31
N GLN A 11 -29.40 12.97 1.33
CA GLN A 11 -30.66 13.51 1.83
C GLN A 11 -31.23 12.59 2.91
N GLY A 12 -31.09 12.98 4.16
CA GLY A 12 -31.40 12.13 5.30
C GLY A 12 -30.37 11.01 5.46
N LYS A 13 -30.65 9.84 4.93
CA LYS A 13 -29.69 8.71 4.83
C LYS A 13 -29.52 8.22 3.40
N MET A 14 -30.31 8.74 2.48
CA MET A 14 -30.27 8.33 1.08
C MET A 14 -29.07 8.99 0.39
N TYR A 15 -28.20 8.18 -0.19
CA TYR A 15 -27.09 8.67 -1.00
C TYR A 15 -27.64 9.23 -2.33
N LEU A 16 -27.25 10.46 -2.67
CA LEU A 16 -27.67 11.15 -3.88
C LEU A 16 -26.61 11.12 -4.98
N GLY A 17 -25.34 11.00 -4.62
CA GLY A 17 -24.22 11.00 -5.55
C GLY A 17 -22.95 11.60 -4.97
N LEU A 18 -21.97 11.75 -5.83
CA LEU A 18 -20.66 12.35 -5.51
C LEU A 18 -20.43 13.54 -6.42
N GLU A 19 -20.16 14.70 -5.84
CA GLU A 19 -19.89 15.95 -6.56
C GLU A 19 -18.41 16.31 -6.47
N ASP A 20 -17.90 16.86 -7.58
CA ASP A 20 -16.58 17.45 -7.67
C ASP A 20 -16.63 18.94 -7.25
N ASP A 21 -15.62 19.41 -6.55
CA ASP A 21 -15.54 20.81 -6.14
C ASP A 21 -15.50 21.78 -7.34
N GLU A 22 -14.91 21.40 -8.47
CA GLU A 22 -14.92 22.18 -9.70
C GLU A 22 -16.36 22.35 -10.25
N MET A 23 -17.18 21.32 -10.17
CA MET A 23 -18.60 21.37 -10.60
C MET A 23 -19.41 22.32 -9.72
N ILE A 24 -19.17 22.28 -8.41
CA ILE A 24 -19.83 23.19 -7.44
C ILE A 24 -19.48 24.65 -7.75
N TYR A 25 -18.20 24.94 -8.04
CA TYR A 25 -17.77 26.30 -8.40
C TYR A 25 -18.27 26.76 -9.78
N ALA A 26 -18.46 25.82 -10.73
CA ALA A 26 -18.95 26.14 -12.07
C ALA A 26 -20.44 26.56 -12.10
N HIS A 27 -21.24 26.13 -11.11
CA HIS A 27 -22.66 26.49 -11.00
C HIS A 27 -22.93 27.93 -10.54
N GLY A 28 -21.90 28.68 -10.14
CA GLY A 28 -21.91 30.14 -10.11
C GLY A 28 -22.52 30.82 -8.88
N ASP A 29 -23.41 30.22 -8.11
CA ASP A 29 -23.92 30.79 -6.88
C ASP A 29 -23.84 29.80 -5.71
N LEU A 30 -22.85 30.02 -4.83
CA LEU A 30 -22.61 29.21 -3.63
C LEU A 30 -23.79 29.26 -2.61
N ASN A 31 -24.81 30.10 -2.87
CA ASN A 31 -26.01 30.19 -2.04
C ASN A 31 -27.19 29.40 -2.61
N ASP A 32 -27.05 28.85 -3.82
CA ASP A 32 -28.11 28.02 -4.39
C ASP A 32 -28.25 26.70 -3.65
N ARG A 33 -29.45 26.16 -3.67
CA ARG A 33 -29.75 24.88 -3.05
C ARG A 33 -29.16 23.74 -3.89
N LEU A 34 -28.50 22.80 -3.22
CA LEU A 34 -27.84 21.63 -3.82
C LEU A 34 -28.83 20.65 -4.51
N ASP A 35 -30.14 20.79 -4.24
CA ASP A 35 -31.20 19.98 -4.85
C ASP A 35 -31.44 20.28 -6.36
N VAL A 36 -30.77 21.31 -6.88
CA VAL A 36 -30.82 21.70 -8.30
C VAL A 36 -29.79 20.94 -9.15
N LEU A 37 -28.79 20.31 -8.51
CA LEU A 37 -27.72 19.60 -9.19
C LEU A 37 -28.18 18.21 -9.65
N GLN A 38 -28.02 17.92 -10.94
CA GLN A 38 -28.23 16.57 -11.49
C GLN A 38 -26.96 15.75 -11.27
N ILE A 39 -26.92 15.01 -10.17
CA ILE A 39 -25.74 14.27 -9.72
C ILE A 39 -25.79 12.85 -10.31
N PRO A 40 -24.74 12.40 -11.03
CA PRO A 40 -24.67 11.02 -11.46
C PRO A 40 -24.47 10.09 -10.26
N VAL A 41 -25.41 9.20 -9.98
CA VAL A 41 -25.34 8.24 -8.87
C VAL A 41 -24.55 6.97 -9.25
N GLU A 42 -24.36 6.71 -10.54
CA GLU A 42 -23.87 5.42 -11.04
C GLU A 42 -22.38 5.20 -10.73
N GLY A 43 -22.10 4.12 -9.97
CA GLY A 43 -20.75 3.54 -9.89
C GLY A 43 -19.73 4.23 -8.98
N THR A 44 -20.09 5.28 -8.26
CA THR A 44 -19.17 6.09 -7.46
C THR A 44 -19.21 5.75 -5.96
N PHE A 45 -19.52 4.54 -5.58
CA PHE A 45 -19.61 4.10 -4.19
C PHE A 45 -19.22 2.62 -4.06
N VAL A 46 -18.97 2.20 -2.82
CA VAL A 46 -18.82 0.80 -2.43
C VAL A 46 -19.83 0.42 -1.36
N TYR A 47 -20.09 -0.87 -1.20
CA TYR A 47 -20.88 -1.35 -0.07
C TYR A 47 -19.98 -1.67 1.14
N GLU A 48 -20.55 -1.59 2.35
CA GLU A 48 -19.86 -1.85 3.63
C GLU A 48 -19.19 -3.23 3.73
N ASN A 49 -19.62 -4.20 2.92
CA ASN A 49 -19.07 -5.56 2.87
C ASN A 49 -18.02 -5.76 1.77
N TYR A 50 -17.63 -4.72 1.04
CA TYR A 50 -16.59 -4.81 0.03
C TYR A 50 -15.20 -4.85 0.67
N HIS A 51 -14.26 -5.52 -0.02
CA HIS A 51 -12.87 -5.54 0.42
C HIS A 51 -12.18 -4.22 0.07
N ILE A 52 -11.13 -3.88 0.83
CA ILE A 52 -10.35 -2.65 0.57
C ILE A 52 -9.79 -2.59 -0.86
N TYR A 53 -9.58 -3.72 -1.52
CA TYR A 53 -9.13 -3.75 -2.92
C TYR A 53 -10.18 -3.18 -3.87
N ASP A 54 -11.47 -3.37 -3.60
CA ASP A 54 -12.54 -2.78 -4.38
C ASP A 54 -12.55 -1.26 -4.21
N VAL A 55 -12.31 -0.78 -2.98
CA VAL A 55 -12.18 0.65 -2.66
C VAL A 55 -11.01 1.27 -3.43
N ILE A 56 -9.84 0.62 -3.39
CA ILE A 56 -8.63 1.08 -4.10
C ILE A 56 -8.88 1.09 -5.61
N CYS A 57 -9.50 0.03 -6.15
CA CYS A 57 -9.81 -0.09 -7.57
C CYS A 57 -10.72 1.06 -8.03
N LEU A 58 -11.79 1.34 -7.27
CA LEU A 58 -12.70 2.43 -7.56
C LEU A 58 -12.03 3.81 -7.44
N ALA A 59 -11.32 4.05 -6.34
CA ALA A 59 -10.64 5.31 -6.10
C ALA A 59 -9.61 5.63 -7.20
N ALA A 60 -8.79 4.64 -7.57
CA ALA A 60 -7.76 4.79 -8.60
C ALA A 60 -8.35 4.88 -10.01
N GLY A 61 -9.37 4.07 -10.32
CA GLY A 61 -9.99 4.03 -11.64
C GLY A 61 -10.78 5.29 -11.98
N SER A 62 -11.40 5.92 -10.99
CA SER A 62 -12.23 7.12 -11.13
C SER A 62 -11.56 8.39 -10.57
N LEU A 63 -10.29 8.30 -10.16
CA LEU A 63 -9.51 9.41 -9.59
C LEU A 63 -10.21 10.11 -8.41
N LEU A 64 -10.92 9.35 -7.58
CA LEU A 64 -11.70 9.88 -6.48
C LEU A 64 -10.80 10.25 -5.29
N SER A 65 -11.00 11.41 -4.71
CA SER A 65 -10.37 11.81 -3.44
C SER A 65 -11.06 11.21 -2.21
N VAL A 66 -12.30 10.76 -2.39
CA VAL A 66 -13.13 10.11 -1.36
C VAL A 66 -14.04 9.07 -2.01
N VAL A 67 -14.24 7.94 -1.34
CA VAL A 67 -15.13 6.86 -1.78
C VAL A 67 -16.29 6.74 -0.80
N PRO A 68 -17.53 6.99 -1.24
CA PRO A 68 -18.72 6.81 -0.42
C PRO A 68 -18.94 5.32 -0.10
N VAL A 69 -19.45 5.05 1.10
CA VAL A 69 -19.80 3.71 1.57
C VAL A 69 -21.28 3.65 1.83
N LEU A 70 -21.95 2.66 1.28
CA LEU A 70 -23.38 2.42 1.46
C LEU A 70 -23.64 1.10 2.19
N ASP A 71 -24.76 1.04 2.90
CA ASP A 71 -25.31 -0.20 3.43
C ASP A 71 -26.08 -0.98 2.34
N ARG A 72 -26.57 -2.16 2.69
CA ARG A 72 -27.38 -3.01 1.79
C ARG A 72 -28.71 -2.41 1.35
N ASN A 73 -29.16 -1.34 2.03
CA ASN A 73 -30.39 -0.62 1.72
C ASN A 73 -30.11 0.66 0.92
N ASN A 74 -28.88 0.84 0.43
CA ASN A 74 -28.40 2.04 -0.26
C ASN A 74 -28.38 3.30 0.62
N ASN A 75 -28.37 3.16 1.95
CA ASN A 75 -28.16 4.29 2.81
C ASN A 75 -26.67 4.63 2.90
N PHE A 76 -26.36 5.91 2.93
CA PHE A 76 -25.02 6.40 3.17
C PHE A 76 -24.59 6.08 4.60
N VAL A 77 -23.47 5.39 4.76
CA VAL A 77 -22.89 4.96 6.04
C VAL A 77 -21.70 5.84 6.41
N GLY A 78 -20.95 6.28 5.42
CA GLY A 78 -19.74 7.07 5.62
C GLY A 78 -18.90 7.16 4.35
N SER A 79 -17.68 7.65 4.50
CA SER A 79 -16.74 7.81 3.39
C SER A 79 -15.34 7.35 3.78
N ILE A 80 -14.62 6.81 2.81
CA ILE A 80 -13.21 6.43 2.92
C ILE A 80 -12.40 7.43 2.13
N THR A 81 -11.47 8.14 2.77
CA THR A 81 -10.57 9.07 2.10
C THR A 81 -9.32 8.36 1.58
N LEU A 82 -8.58 8.99 0.65
CA LEU A 82 -7.26 8.49 0.22
C LEU A 82 -6.29 8.36 1.41
N THR A 83 -6.40 9.23 2.40
CA THR A 83 -5.60 9.14 3.64
C THR A 83 -5.93 7.88 4.43
N ASP A 84 -7.20 7.48 4.50
CA ASP A 84 -7.61 6.26 5.18
C ASP A 84 -7.11 5.02 4.43
N ILE A 85 -7.15 5.04 3.10
CA ILE A 85 -6.56 3.99 2.26
C ILE A 85 -5.06 3.88 2.52
N LEU A 86 -4.32 4.99 2.55
CA LEU A 86 -2.88 4.99 2.81
C LEU A 86 -2.54 4.44 4.20
N ARG A 87 -3.29 4.82 5.25
CA ARG A 87 -3.10 4.26 6.60
C ARG A 87 -3.35 2.75 6.64
N HIS A 88 -4.36 2.31 5.91
CA HIS A 88 -4.65 0.88 5.84
C HIS A 88 -3.55 0.11 5.11
N LEU A 89 -3.03 0.65 4.00
CA LEU A 89 -1.89 0.08 3.29
C LEU A 89 -0.62 0.06 4.14
N ASP A 90 -0.36 1.10 4.92
CA ASP A 90 0.76 1.15 5.88
C ASP A 90 0.72 -0.06 6.84
N THR A 91 -0.46 -0.33 7.41
CA THR A 91 -0.68 -1.49 8.29
C THR A 91 -0.53 -2.81 7.54
N LEU A 92 -1.14 -2.95 6.35
CA LEU A 92 -1.09 -4.19 5.55
C LEU A 92 0.32 -4.54 5.09
N LEU A 93 1.11 -3.55 4.75
CA LEU A 93 2.47 -3.73 4.23
C LEU A 93 3.52 -3.74 5.34
N CYS A 94 3.11 -3.51 6.61
CA CYS A 94 3.99 -3.41 7.77
C CYS A 94 5.12 -2.36 7.54
N VAL A 95 4.76 -1.19 6.96
CA VAL A 95 5.74 -0.17 6.57
C VAL A 95 6.44 0.42 7.80
N ASP A 96 5.69 0.61 8.89
CA ASP A 96 6.16 1.14 10.17
C ASP A 96 7.06 0.17 10.96
N GLN A 97 7.06 -1.12 10.60
CA GLN A 97 7.86 -2.11 11.31
C GLN A 97 9.33 -2.10 10.86
N PRO A 98 10.29 -2.14 11.80
CA PRO A 98 11.71 -2.25 11.45
C PRO A 98 12.00 -3.58 10.75
N GLY A 99 12.90 -3.54 9.76
CA GLY A 99 13.27 -4.74 9.02
C GLY A 99 13.70 -4.44 7.59
N GLY A 100 14.12 -5.48 6.87
CA GLY A 100 14.56 -5.40 5.49
C GLY A 100 13.41 -5.50 4.50
N ILE A 101 13.60 -4.90 3.33
CA ILE A 101 12.76 -5.09 2.15
C ILE A 101 13.63 -5.74 1.08
N LEU A 102 13.20 -6.89 0.57
CA LEU A 102 13.89 -7.62 -0.49
C LEU A 102 13.04 -7.58 -1.76
N VAL A 103 13.67 -7.27 -2.88
CA VAL A 103 13.04 -7.28 -4.19
C VAL A 103 13.72 -8.36 -5.03
N LEU A 104 13.00 -9.44 -5.28
CA LEU A 104 13.47 -10.62 -5.96
C LEU A 104 12.80 -10.76 -7.34
N GLU A 105 13.48 -11.39 -8.27
CA GLU A 105 12.94 -11.78 -9.56
C GLU A 105 13.10 -13.29 -9.74
N VAL A 106 12.07 -13.93 -10.25
CA VAL A 106 12.03 -15.36 -10.52
C VAL A 106 11.21 -15.65 -11.79
N ASN A 107 11.49 -16.75 -12.49
CA ASN A 107 10.58 -17.19 -13.54
C ASN A 107 9.21 -17.57 -12.95
N ARG A 108 8.16 -17.22 -13.67
CA ARG A 108 6.76 -17.50 -13.25
C ARG A 108 6.52 -18.98 -12.94
N ILE A 109 7.17 -19.87 -13.68
CA ILE A 109 7.02 -21.33 -13.52
C ILE A 109 7.74 -21.85 -12.27
N ASP A 110 8.78 -21.15 -11.82
CA ASP A 110 9.60 -21.53 -10.66
C ASP A 110 9.13 -20.86 -9.37
N TYR A 111 8.14 -19.96 -9.44
CA TYR A 111 7.64 -19.24 -8.27
C TYR A 111 6.92 -20.18 -7.30
N SER A 112 7.37 -20.18 -6.06
CA SER A 112 6.73 -20.86 -4.93
C SER A 112 6.76 -19.99 -3.69
N LEU A 113 5.58 -19.55 -3.22
CA LEU A 113 5.47 -18.79 -1.97
C LEU A 113 5.92 -19.63 -0.76
N ALA A 114 5.69 -20.93 -0.78
CA ALA A 114 6.14 -21.86 0.27
C ALA A 114 7.67 -21.87 0.38
N GLU A 115 8.37 -21.93 -0.76
CA GLU A 115 9.83 -21.89 -0.81
C GLU A 115 10.36 -20.54 -0.33
N VAL A 116 9.75 -19.43 -0.76
CA VAL A 116 10.11 -18.08 -0.31
C VAL A 116 10.00 -17.96 1.20
N ALA A 117 8.88 -18.41 1.79
CA ALA A 117 8.68 -18.37 3.23
C ALA A 117 9.71 -19.25 3.95
N GLN A 118 9.98 -20.46 3.45
CA GLN A 118 10.91 -21.40 4.00
C GLN A 118 12.36 -20.87 4.03
N ILE A 119 12.79 -20.19 2.96
CA ILE A 119 14.11 -19.56 2.89
C ILE A 119 14.25 -18.49 4.00
N VAL A 120 13.22 -17.66 4.20
CA VAL A 120 13.24 -16.63 5.25
C VAL A 120 13.27 -17.28 6.65
N GLU A 121 12.44 -18.29 6.88
CA GLU A 121 12.35 -18.99 8.18
C GLU A 121 13.62 -19.76 8.54
N TYR A 122 14.28 -20.39 7.57
CA TYR A 122 15.58 -21.07 7.81
C TYR A 122 16.70 -20.11 8.23
N ASN A 123 16.56 -18.83 7.93
CA ASN A 123 17.47 -17.78 8.37
C ASN A 123 16.95 -17.07 9.65
N GLU A 124 16.09 -17.73 10.43
CA GLU A 124 15.55 -17.23 11.71
C GLU A 124 14.78 -15.90 11.59
N ALA A 125 14.30 -15.57 10.39
CA ALA A 125 13.49 -14.40 10.12
C ALA A 125 12.03 -14.77 9.81
N ARG A 126 11.16 -13.77 9.71
CA ARG A 126 9.75 -13.91 9.37
C ARG A 126 9.36 -12.94 8.27
N VAL A 127 8.51 -13.40 7.36
CA VAL A 127 7.86 -12.55 6.37
C VAL A 127 6.76 -11.75 7.07
N LEU A 128 6.84 -10.42 7.03
CA LEU A 128 5.84 -9.49 7.54
C LEU A 128 4.79 -9.18 6.48
N SER A 129 5.23 -8.92 5.25
CA SER A 129 4.35 -8.81 4.09
C SER A 129 5.04 -9.32 2.83
N CYS A 130 4.23 -9.79 1.89
CA CYS A 130 4.70 -10.29 0.60
C CYS A 130 3.69 -9.91 -0.48
N TYR A 131 4.18 -9.34 -1.57
CA TYR A 131 3.37 -9.16 -2.77
C TYR A 131 4.16 -9.51 -4.02
N VAL A 132 3.42 -9.99 -5.01
CA VAL A 132 3.98 -10.42 -6.28
C VAL A 132 3.43 -9.52 -7.38
N SER A 133 4.33 -8.99 -8.17
CA SER A 133 4.00 -8.17 -9.33
C SER A 133 4.63 -8.76 -10.59
N GLY A 134 4.08 -8.42 -11.73
CA GLY A 134 4.61 -8.83 -13.03
C GLY A 134 3.65 -8.47 -14.14
N ASN A 135 4.18 -8.19 -15.31
CA ASN A 135 3.35 -7.99 -16.50
C ASN A 135 2.76 -9.35 -16.93
N ARG A 136 1.51 -9.34 -17.45
CA ARG A 136 0.83 -10.55 -17.94
C ARG A 136 1.62 -11.27 -19.04
N ASP A 137 2.35 -10.51 -19.85
CA ASP A 137 3.15 -11.03 -20.98
C ASP A 137 4.59 -11.38 -20.59
N SER A 138 4.98 -11.13 -19.33
CA SER A 138 6.34 -11.44 -18.85
C SER A 138 6.41 -12.85 -18.28
N GLN A 139 7.47 -13.56 -18.62
CA GLN A 139 7.84 -14.83 -17.99
C GLN A 139 8.44 -14.62 -16.58
N GLN A 140 8.75 -13.38 -16.23
CA GLN A 140 9.35 -13.01 -14.95
C GLN A 140 8.28 -12.46 -14.00
N LEU A 141 8.40 -12.82 -12.72
CA LEU A 141 7.67 -12.25 -11.59
C LEU A 141 8.65 -11.51 -10.70
N GLN A 142 8.19 -10.40 -10.16
CA GLN A 142 8.89 -9.68 -9.10
C GLN A 142 8.17 -9.94 -7.78
N ILE A 143 8.95 -10.36 -6.78
CA ILE A 143 8.47 -10.62 -5.43
C ILE A 143 9.06 -9.56 -4.53
N THR A 144 8.22 -8.82 -3.84
CA THR A 144 8.68 -7.88 -2.81
C THR A 144 8.30 -8.42 -1.44
N LEU A 145 9.29 -8.56 -0.58
CA LEU A 145 9.16 -9.08 0.78
C LEU A 145 9.53 -8.01 1.78
N LYS A 146 8.72 -7.82 2.80
CA LYS A 146 9.12 -7.17 4.05
C LYS A 146 9.40 -8.25 5.07
N ILE A 147 10.57 -8.21 5.71
CA ILE A 147 11.01 -9.19 6.71
C ILE A 147 11.37 -8.49 8.01
N ASN A 148 11.28 -9.22 9.12
CA ASN A 148 11.46 -8.68 10.48
C ASN A 148 12.92 -8.62 10.95
N THR A 149 13.90 -8.64 10.05
CA THR A 149 15.33 -8.55 10.40
C THR A 149 16.03 -7.49 9.57
N LEU A 150 17.02 -6.83 10.17
CA LEU A 150 17.92 -5.89 9.50
C LEU A 150 19.11 -6.61 8.85
N ASN A 151 19.47 -7.81 9.36
CA ASN A 151 20.54 -8.61 8.77
C ASN A 151 19.99 -9.44 7.61
N VAL A 152 19.99 -8.85 6.42
CA VAL A 152 19.41 -9.46 5.20
C VAL A 152 20.39 -10.33 4.43
N ASP A 153 21.70 -10.18 4.61
CA ASP A 153 22.74 -10.82 3.80
C ASP A 153 22.63 -12.36 3.75
N PRO A 154 22.44 -13.09 4.87
CA PRO A 154 22.32 -14.56 4.84
C PRO A 154 21.08 -15.02 4.05
N ILE A 155 20.02 -14.21 4.10
CA ILE A 155 18.76 -14.49 3.40
C ILE A 155 18.97 -14.28 1.90
N LEU A 156 19.62 -13.20 1.50
CA LEU A 156 19.95 -12.90 0.10
C LEU A 156 20.82 -14.00 -0.50
N ASP A 157 21.87 -14.43 0.20
CA ASP A 157 22.74 -15.52 -0.23
C ASP A 157 21.97 -16.83 -0.43
N THR A 158 20.97 -17.08 0.44
CA THR A 158 20.13 -18.25 0.31
C THR A 158 19.20 -18.13 -0.90
N PHE A 159 18.57 -17.01 -1.14
CA PHE A 159 17.76 -16.79 -2.34
C PHE A 159 18.54 -16.97 -3.63
N ILE A 160 19.77 -16.44 -3.69
CA ILE A 160 20.66 -16.61 -4.86
C ILE A 160 20.96 -18.11 -5.09
N ARG A 161 21.24 -18.88 -4.04
CA ARG A 161 21.49 -20.34 -4.15
C ARG A 161 20.27 -21.12 -4.66
N TYR A 162 19.06 -20.63 -4.37
CA TYR A 162 17.80 -21.21 -4.84
C TYR A 162 17.37 -20.71 -6.24
N GLY A 163 18.21 -19.90 -6.89
CA GLY A 163 17.98 -19.47 -8.27
C GLY A 163 17.15 -18.19 -8.40
N TYR A 164 16.89 -17.48 -7.30
CA TYR A 164 16.28 -16.16 -7.35
C TYR A 164 17.29 -15.10 -7.73
N THR A 165 16.86 -14.14 -8.55
CA THR A 165 17.68 -12.95 -8.84
C THR A 165 17.33 -11.84 -7.87
N VAL A 166 18.28 -11.38 -7.08
CA VAL A 166 18.10 -10.22 -6.20
C VAL A 166 18.21 -8.96 -7.06
N LYS A 167 17.12 -8.19 -7.12
CA LYS A 167 17.09 -6.89 -7.81
C LYS A 167 17.54 -5.76 -6.91
N ASN A 168 16.96 -5.70 -5.71
CA ASN A 168 17.29 -4.69 -4.71
C ASN A 168 17.07 -5.24 -3.30
N SER A 169 17.77 -4.63 -2.34
CA SER A 169 17.50 -4.80 -0.91
C SER A 169 17.58 -3.44 -0.25
N PHE A 170 16.67 -3.21 0.72
CA PHE A 170 16.61 -1.97 1.50
C PHE A 170 16.52 -2.35 2.96
N VAL A 171 17.34 -1.74 3.79
CA VAL A 171 17.32 -1.92 5.25
C VAL A 171 16.99 -0.58 5.88
N THR A 172 15.89 -0.52 6.61
CA THR A 172 15.47 0.70 7.31
C THR A 172 16.44 0.93 8.46
N GLY A 173 17.17 2.05 8.46
CA GLY A 173 18.20 2.36 9.47
C GLY A 173 19.64 2.16 9.01
N GLU A 174 19.91 2.08 7.70
CA GLU A 174 21.29 2.01 7.17
C GLU A 174 22.18 3.14 7.71
N GLU A 175 21.66 4.35 7.87
CA GLU A 175 22.41 5.47 8.46
C GLU A 175 22.85 5.21 9.92
N GLU A 176 22.05 4.48 10.70
CA GLU A 176 22.43 4.07 12.06
C GLU A 176 23.45 2.91 12.04
N GLN A 177 23.32 1.98 11.11
CA GLN A 177 24.25 0.84 11.00
C GLN A 177 25.61 1.25 10.45
N ASP A 178 25.66 2.14 9.46
CA ASP A 178 26.92 2.72 8.96
C ASP A 178 27.61 3.57 10.05
N SER A 179 26.84 4.36 10.80
CA SER A 179 27.37 5.10 11.95
C SER A 179 27.88 4.18 13.07
N LEU A 180 27.23 3.03 13.30
CA LEU A 180 27.71 2.02 14.27
C LEU A 180 28.95 1.28 13.77
N ARG A 181 29.00 0.92 12.48
CA ARG A 181 30.18 0.30 11.85
C ARG A 181 31.38 1.24 11.84
N GLU A 182 31.19 2.52 11.52
CA GLU A 182 32.24 3.54 11.61
C GLU A 182 32.74 3.72 13.05
N ARG A 183 31.81 3.81 14.00
CA ARG A 183 32.17 3.92 15.44
C ARG A 183 32.91 2.69 15.94
N TYR A 184 32.47 1.49 15.52
CA TYR A 184 33.14 0.24 15.85
C TYR A 184 34.54 0.18 15.21
N GLY A 185 34.68 0.57 13.97
CA GLY A 185 35.94 0.65 13.24
C GLY A 185 36.90 1.65 13.89
N LEU A 186 36.42 2.82 14.35
CA LEU A 186 37.20 3.79 15.10
C LEU A 186 37.64 3.24 16.46
N LEU A 187 36.73 2.54 17.17
CA LEU A 187 37.07 1.92 18.47
C LEU A 187 38.14 0.84 18.33
N MET A 188 38.01 -0.04 17.32
CA MET A 188 39.02 -1.09 17.07
C MET A 188 40.38 -0.49 16.71
N LYS A 189 40.39 0.56 15.91
CA LYS A 189 41.63 1.29 15.57
C LYS A 189 42.28 1.99 16.77
N TYR A 190 41.48 2.31 17.80
CA TYR A 190 41.96 2.91 19.06
C TYR A 190 42.51 1.84 20.03
N LEU A 191 42.01 0.61 19.93
CA LEU A 191 42.42 -0.52 20.77
C LEU A 191 43.64 -1.27 20.20
N GLU A 192 44.00 -1.08 18.94
CA GLU A 192 45.19 -1.62 18.29
C GLU A 192 46.43 -0.71 18.47
N LEU A 193 46.31 0.40 19.17
CA LEU A 193 47.37 1.29 19.61
C LEU A 193 47.76 1.01 21.07
#